data_7ff8787716f447799dc521ce3dd0b482
#
_entry.id   7ff8787716f447799dc521ce3dd0b482
#
_cell.length_a   1.000
_cell.length_b   1.000
_cell.length_c   1.000
_cell.angle_alpha   90.00
_cell.angle_beta   90.00
_cell.angle_gamma   90.00
#
_symmetry.space_group_name_H-M   'P 1'
#
loop_
_entity.id
_entity.type
_entity.pdbx_description
1 polymer ?
#
loop_
_entity_poly.entity_id
_entity_poly.type
_entity_poly.pdbx_seq_one_letter_code
_entity_poly.pdbx_strand_id
1 'polypeptide(L)'
;PYTTLFRSDINHTDETIVAVIGDGALSGGMAYEALNNMARLRKEKKNLIIILNDNKMSIAENVGGMSAYLNKVRTRKEYVEFKGNVEQSLLRIPGIGKELTTILKKSKDSIKQLFVPGMYFEDMGITYIGPIDGHNVPLMVDTLNRAKQLDEPIIIHVVTKKGKGYRPAEQNPAKFHGISPFSLKTGEVLKKSDNPSNTAVFSDTLIKEAKKDKKIVAVTAAMPDGTGLGKFKNHFPDRFFDVG
;
A
#
# COMPACT_ATOMS: atom_id res chain seq x y z
N PRO A 1 4.87 15.76 2.10
CA PRO A 1 4.52 15.77 3.55
C PRO A 1 5.59 16.43 4.41
N TYR A 2 6.90 16.14 4.21
CA TYR A 2 7.97 16.75 5.02
C TYR A 2 7.99 18.26 4.93
N THR A 3 7.86 18.84 3.75
CA THR A 3 7.80 20.29 3.56
C THR A 3 6.65 20.91 4.38
N THR A 4 5.51 20.23 4.43
CA THR A 4 4.35 20.65 5.22
C THR A 4 4.63 20.53 6.71
N LEU A 5 5.29 19.44 7.16
CA LEU A 5 5.68 19.25 8.55
C LEU A 5 6.65 20.34 9.02
N PHE A 6 7.70 20.63 8.25
CA PHE A 6 8.65 21.68 8.58
C PHE A 6 8.02 23.07 8.57
N ARG A 7 7.08 23.33 7.65
CA ARG A 7 6.32 24.58 7.65
C ARG A 7 5.50 24.76 8.92
N SER A 8 4.80 23.70 9.33
CA SER A 8 4.02 23.68 10.58
C SER A 8 4.92 23.98 11.79
N ASP A 9 6.07 23.30 11.85
CA ASP A 9 7.07 23.53 12.91
C ASP A 9 7.58 24.99 12.96
N ILE A 10 7.98 25.52 11.80
CA ILE A 10 8.54 26.88 11.70
C ILE A 10 7.47 27.93 12.06
N ASN A 11 6.22 27.69 11.68
CA ASN A 11 5.11 28.59 11.95
C ASN A 11 4.49 28.37 13.34
N HIS A 12 4.98 27.39 14.11
CA HIS A 12 4.43 27.00 15.40
C HIS A 12 2.91 26.71 15.35
N THR A 13 2.46 26.05 14.28
CA THR A 13 1.06 25.63 14.10
C THR A 13 0.87 24.19 14.56
N ASP A 14 -0.32 23.87 15.09
CA ASP A 14 -0.69 22.54 15.61
C ASP A 14 -1.46 21.75 14.55
N GLU A 15 -0.89 21.64 13.36
CA GLU A 15 -1.50 20.92 12.24
C GLU A 15 -1.20 19.42 12.30
N THR A 16 -2.22 18.58 12.13
CA THR A 16 -2.01 17.15 11.91
C THR A 16 -1.62 16.90 10.46
N ILE A 17 -0.42 16.38 10.23
CA ILE A 17 0.08 16.10 8.88
C ILE A 17 -0.23 14.65 8.51
N VAL A 18 -0.97 14.48 7.40
CA VAL A 18 -1.35 13.15 6.89
C VAL A 18 -0.83 12.99 5.47
N ALA A 19 -0.11 11.91 5.23
CA ALA A 19 0.33 11.48 3.90
C ALA A 19 -0.41 10.22 3.49
N VAL A 20 -0.99 10.20 2.27
CA VAL A 20 -1.61 9.00 1.71
C VAL A 20 -0.70 8.43 0.63
N ILE A 21 -0.33 7.15 0.75
CA ILE A 21 0.52 6.44 -0.21
C ILE A 21 -0.15 5.14 -0.63
N GLY A 22 -0.10 4.81 -1.92
CA GLY A 22 -0.53 3.50 -2.41
C GLY A 22 0.56 2.43 -2.20
N ASP A 23 0.13 1.18 -2.10
CA ASP A 23 1.02 0.01 -1.93
C ASP A 23 2.02 -0.15 -3.08
N GLY A 24 1.62 0.17 -4.32
CA GLY A 24 2.54 0.20 -5.47
C GLY A 24 3.62 1.27 -5.34
N ALA A 25 3.28 2.47 -4.85
CA ALA A 25 4.26 3.55 -4.66
C ALA A 25 5.22 3.28 -3.48
N LEU A 26 4.84 2.41 -2.55
CA LEU A 26 5.69 2.01 -1.42
C LEU A 26 6.92 1.20 -1.87
N SER A 27 6.91 0.60 -3.06
CA SER A 27 8.06 -0.10 -3.65
C SER A 27 9.15 0.85 -4.17
N GLY A 28 8.85 2.14 -4.35
CA GLY A 28 9.79 3.14 -4.86
C GLY A 28 10.83 3.61 -3.85
N GLY A 29 12.07 3.87 -4.29
CA GLY A 29 13.19 4.29 -3.44
C GLY A 29 12.89 5.52 -2.58
N MET A 30 12.21 6.52 -3.12
CA MET A 30 11.82 7.74 -2.39
C MET A 30 10.92 7.45 -1.19
N ALA A 31 10.08 6.40 -1.25
CA ALA A 31 9.25 5.98 -0.12
C ALA A 31 10.11 5.44 1.03
N TYR A 32 11.15 4.64 0.71
CA TYR A 32 12.10 4.14 1.71
C TYR A 32 12.93 5.25 2.34
N GLU A 33 13.38 6.22 1.56
CA GLU A 33 14.08 7.41 2.08
C GLU A 33 13.19 8.18 3.06
N ALA A 34 11.91 8.37 2.72
CA ALA A 34 10.95 9.02 3.58
C ALA A 34 10.70 8.22 4.88
N LEU A 35 10.52 6.90 4.80
CA LEU A 35 10.34 6.03 5.97
C LEU A 35 11.59 6.05 6.87
N ASN A 36 12.79 5.98 6.30
CA ASN A 36 14.04 6.07 7.05
C ASN A 36 14.15 7.39 7.84
N ASN A 37 13.71 8.51 7.25
CA ASN A 37 13.72 9.79 7.93
C ASN A 37 12.62 9.90 9.01
N MET A 38 11.50 9.19 8.85
CA MET A 38 10.41 9.19 9.85
C MET A 38 10.84 8.66 11.22
N ALA A 39 11.76 7.71 11.27
CA ALA A 39 12.28 7.17 12.53
C ALA A 39 12.85 8.27 13.46
N ARG A 40 13.38 9.36 12.90
CA ARG A 40 13.85 10.52 13.65
C ARG A 40 12.73 11.27 14.36
N LEU A 41 11.56 11.36 13.74
CA LEU A 41 10.41 12.11 14.26
C LEU A 41 9.91 11.57 15.61
N ARG A 42 10.11 10.28 15.87
CA ARG A 42 9.77 9.66 17.17
C ARG A 42 10.56 10.27 18.33
N LYS A 43 11.83 10.57 18.12
CA LYS A 43 12.68 11.24 19.12
C LYS A 43 12.25 12.70 19.35
N GLU A 44 11.72 13.32 18.34
CA GLU A 44 11.25 14.70 18.35
C GLU A 44 9.80 14.82 18.86
N LYS A 45 9.13 13.69 19.15
CA LYS A 45 7.71 13.63 19.57
C LYS A 45 6.78 14.33 18.57
N LYS A 46 7.00 14.08 17.27
CA LYS A 46 6.19 14.67 16.21
C LYS A 46 5.26 13.66 15.59
N ASN A 47 4.00 14.04 15.45
CA ASN A 47 2.98 13.25 14.80
C ASN A 47 3.04 13.44 13.28
N LEU A 48 3.28 12.35 12.56
CA LEU A 48 3.10 12.26 11.12
C LEU A 48 2.36 10.96 10.83
N ILE A 49 1.16 11.06 10.27
CA ILE A 49 0.34 9.90 9.94
C ILE A 49 0.54 9.56 8.47
N ILE A 50 0.94 8.33 8.18
CA ILE A 50 0.90 7.76 6.83
C ILE A 50 -0.29 6.83 6.72
N ILE A 51 -1.15 7.04 5.74
CA ILE A 51 -2.18 6.09 5.35
C ILE A 51 -1.63 5.28 4.18
N LEU A 52 -1.31 4.00 4.43
CA LEU A 52 -0.94 3.05 3.40
C LEU A 52 -2.20 2.43 2.82
N ASN A 53 -2.62 2.90 1.64
CA ASN A 53 -3.76 2.37 0.92
C ASN A 53 -3.34 1.14 0.10
N ASP A 54 -3.62 -0.04 0.63
CA ASP A 54 -3.28 -1.32 0.03
C ASP A 54 -4.50 -1.92 -0.70
N ASN A 55 -4.44 -1.92 -2.03
CA ASN A 55 -5.45 -2.54 -2.89
C ASN A 55 -4.87 -3.65 -3.79
N LYS A 56 -3.62 -4.08 -3.56
CA LYS A 56 -2.86 -5.09 -4.30
C LYS A 56 -2.44 -4.67 -5.71
N MET A 57 -2.68 -3.44 -6.09
CA MET A 57 -2.50 -2.99 -7.45
C MET A 57 -1.85 -1.61 -7.50
N SER A 58 -0.91 -1.48 -8.42
CA SER A 58 -0.54 -0.21 -9.04
C SER A 58 -1.49 0.04 -10.24
N ILE A 59 -1.00 0.01 -11.45
CA ILE A 59 -1.81 -0.11 -12.66
C ILE A 59 -2.09 -1.59 -12.93
N ALA A 60 -1.08 -2.44 -12.83
CA ALA A 60 -1.17 -3.90 -12.78
C ALA A 60 -1.05 -4.42 -11.34
N GLU A 61 -1.02 -5.74 -11.15
CA GLU A 61 -0.72 -6.35 -9.86
C GLU A 61 0.70 -6.00 -9.42
N ASN A 62 0.87 -5.67 -8.14
CA ASN A 62 2.18 -5.35 -7.59
C ASN A 62 3.07 -6.60 -7.51
N VAL A 63 4.34 -6.43 -7.83
CA VAL A 63 5.37 -7.48 -7.76
C VAL A 63 6.46 -7.11 -6.75
N GLY A 64 7.29 -8.10 -6.38
CA GLY A 64 8.45 -7.88 -5.52
C GLY A 64 8.24 -8.16 -4.02
N GLY A 65 9.31 -7.98 -3.26
CA GLY A 65 9.37 -8.36 -1.85
C GLY A 65 8.40 -7.58 -0.95
N MET A 66 8.21 -6.29 -1.20
CA MET A 66 7.26 -5.46 -0.43
C MET A 66 5.81 -5.92 -0.67
N SER A 67 5.43 -6.22 -1.91
CA SER A 67 4.11 -6.78 -2.23
C SER A 67 3.87 -8.12 -1.53
N ALA A 68 4.87 -9.01 -1.54
CA ALA A 68 4.83 -10.28 -0.83
C ALA A 68 4.68 -10.09 0.68
N TYR A 69 5.41 -9.13 1.26
CA TYR A 69 5.30 -8.77 2.67
C TYR A 69 3.89 -8.26 3.03
N LEU A 70 3.36 -7.29 2.30
CA LEU A 70 2.01 -6.75 2.54
C LEU A 70 0.93 -7.83 2.36
N ASN A 71 1.10 -8.74 1.38
CA ASN A 71 0.20 -9.88 1.20
C ASN A 71 0.19 -10.81 2.43
N LYS A 72 1.36 -11.11 2.99
CA LYS A 72 1.50 -11.89 4.23
C LYS A 72 0.82 -11.19 5.42
N VAL A 73 0.95 -9.87 5.51
CA VAL A 73 0.29 -9.05 6.55
C VAL A 73 -1.24 -9.13 6.42
N ARG A 74 -1.79 -8.96 5.22
CA ARG A 74 -3.24 -9.00 4.97
C ARG A 74 -3.90 -10.35 5.26
N THR A 75 -3.19 -11.45 4.98
CA THR A 75 -3.77 -12.80 5.07
C THR A 75 -3.82 -13.35 6.48
N ARG A 76 -3.17 -12.71 7.44
CA ARG A 76 -3.20 -13.14 8.84
C ARG A 76 -4.41 -12.57 9.58
N LYS A 77 -5.55 -13.24 9.46
CA LYS A 77 -6.80 -12.92 10.20
C LYS A 77 -6.64 -12.97 11.73
N GLU A 78 -5.73 -13.79 12.22
CA GLU A 78 -5.53 -14.07 13.64
C GLU A 78 -4.98 -12.90 14.46
N TYR A 79 -4.38 -11.90 13.81
CA TYR A 79 -3.78 -10.76 14.52
C TYR A 79 -4.81 -9.79 15.12
N VAL A 80 -5.90 -9.52 14.41
CA VAL A 80 -6.93 -8.58 14.88
C VAL A 80 -7.74 -9.18 16.03
N GLU A 81 -8.04 -10.47 15.96
CA GLU A 81 -8.76 -11.20 17.03
C GLU A 81 -7.87 -11.42 18.26
N PHE A 82 -6.59 -11.72 18.07
CA PHE A 82 -5.65 -11.97 19.17
C PHE A 82 -5.37 -10.70 19.98
N LYS A 83 -5.18 -9.55 19.34
CA LYS A 83 -4.93 -8.28 20.05
C LYS A 83 -6.12 -7.85 20.91
N GLY A 84 -7.33 -7.97 20.40
CA GLY A 84 -8.57 -7.67 21.14
C GLY A 84 -8.81 -8.62 22.33
N ASN A 85 -8.56 -9.90 22.14
CA ASN A 85 -8.79 -10.91 23.16
C ASN A 85 -7.73 -10.91 24.27
N VAL A 86 -6.45 -10.66 23.95
CA VAL A 86 -5.36 -10.61 24.95
C VAL A 86 -5.50 -9.36 25.83
N GLU A 87 -5.82 -8.21 25.26
CA GLU A 87 -5.99 -6.97 26.01
C GLU A 87 -7.21 -7.03 26.96
N GLN A 88 -8.33 -7.60 26.52
CA GLN A 88 -9.51 -7.81 27.34
C GLN A 88 -9.31 -8.93 28.41
N SER A 89 -8.55 -9.99 28.08
CA SER A 89 -8.26 -11.07 29.02
C SER A 89 -7.32 -10.67 30.13
N LEU A 90 -6.31 -9.83 29.82
CA LEU A 90 -5.37 -9.31 30.83
C LEU A 90 -6.01 -8.30 31.77
N LEU A 91 -7.02 -7.54 31.32
CA LEU A 91 -7.77 -6.60 32.16
C LEU A 91 -8.79 -7.30 33.10
N ARG A 92 -9.08 -8.59 32.88
CA ARG A 92 -10.06 -9.37 33.67
C ARG A 92 -9.43 -10.17 34.83
N ILE A 93 -8.11 -10.16 35.03
CA ILE A 93 -7.48 -10.91 36.13
C ILE A 93 -7.23 -9.97 37.32
N PRO A 94 -8.03 -10.07 38.41
CA PRO A 94 -7.81 -9.28 39.62
C PRO A 94 -6.54 -9.76 40.32
N GLY A 95 -5.63 -8.86 40.66
CA GLY A 95 -4.51 -9.13 41.61
C GLY A 95 -3.13 -9.34 41.00
N ILE A 96 -2.91 -9.11 39.72
CA ILE A 96 -1.57 -9.20 39.12
C ILE A 96 -0.82 -7.89 39.29
N GLY A 97 0.14 -7.87 40.23
CA GLY A 97 0.94 -6.71 40.56
C GLY A 97 1.85 -6.20 39.44
N LYS A 98 2.34 -4.96 39.61
CA LYS A 98 3.16 -4.21 38.64
C LYS A 98 4.43 -4.95 38.14
N GLU A 99 4.95 -5.90 38.89
CA GLU A 99 6.15 -6.69 38.51
C GLU A 99 5.88 -7.68 37.38
N LEU A 100 4.70 -8.34 37.37
CA LEU A 100 4.33 -9.26 36.30
C LEU A 100 4.10 -8.53 34.97
N THR A 101 3.65 -7.26 35.01
CA THR A 101 3.48 -6.46 33.79
C THR A 101 4.80 -6.17 33.07
N THR A 102 5.91 -6.11 33.79
CA THR A 102 7.25 -5.89 33.20
C THR A 102 7.80 -7.17 32.54
N ILE A 103 7.56 -8.34 33.15
CA ILE A 103 7.94 -9.65 32.61
C ILE A 103 7.03 -9.99 31.41
N LEU A 104 5.74 -9.71 31.51
CA LEU A 104 4.78 -9.86 30.40
C LEU A 104 5.07 -8.91 29.25
N LYS A 105 5.53 -7.69 29.48
CA LYS A 105 6.01 -6.78 28.42
C LYS A 105 7.21 -7.39 27.69
N LYS A 106 8.22 -7.90 28.38
CA LYS A 106 9.39 -8.56 27.76
C LYS A 106 9.00 -9.85 27.04
N SER A 107 8.12 -10.69 27.61
CA SER A 107 7.58 -11.87 26.93
C SER A 107 6.66 -11.50 25.77
N LYS A 108 5.88 -10.43 25.90
CA LYS A 108 5.02 -9.88 24.85
C LYS A 108 5.84 -9.39 23.66
N ASP A 109 6.99 -8.77 23.90
CA ASP A 109 7.90 -8.31 22.85
C ASP A 109 8.61 -9.50 22.17
N SER A 110 8.94 -10.57 22.89
CA SER A 110 9.52 -11.80 22.32
C SER A 110 8.48 -12.64 21.54
N ILE A 111 7.23 -12.68 21.99
CA ILE A 111 6.12 -13.31 21.26
C ILE A 111 5.67 -12.44 20.08
N LYS A 112 5.69 -11.10 20.21
CA LYS A 112 5.50 -10.17 19.11
C LYS A 112 6.51 -10.42 18.00
N GLN A 113 7.78 -10.62 18.29
CA GLN A 113 8.82 -10.89 17.28
C GLN A 113 8.55 -12.16 16.44
N LEU A 114 7.82 -13.12 16.97
CA LEU A 114 7.49 -14.37 16.26
C LEU A 114 6.22 -14.26 15.38
N PHE A 115 5.34 -13.27 15.62
CA PHE A 115 3.97 -13.31 15.04
C PHE A 115 3.40 -11.99 14.50
N VAL A 116 4.09 -10.83 14.56
CA VAL A 116 3.46 -9.54 14.24
C VAL A 116 3.64 -9.13 12.77
N PRO A 117 2.55 -8.98 12.00
CA PRO A 117 2.60 -8.28 10.72
C PRO A 117 2.83 -6.78 10.98
N GLY A 118 3.80 -6.18 10.41
CA GLY A 118 4.14 -4.77 10.65
C GLY A 118 5.49 -4.57 11.31
N MET A 119 6.15 -5.64 11.75
CA MET A 119 7.49 -5.58 12.35
C MET A 119 8.48 -4.72 11.56
N TYR A 120 8.43 -4.77 10.23
CA TYR A 120 9.30 -3.94 9.40
C TYR A 120 9.18 -2.45 9.74
N PHE A 121 7.97 -1.93 9.91
CA PHE A 121 7.73 -0.53 10.26
C PHE A 121 8.04 -0.25 11.74
N GLU A 122 7.67 -1.18 12.62
CA GLU A 122 7.95 -1.08 14.06
C GLU A 122 9.46 -1.09 14.34
N ASP A 123 10.22 -1.94 13.65
CA ASP A 123 11.69 -2.00 13.75
C ASP A 123 12.35 -0.70 13.25
N MET A 124 11.73 -0.01 12.31
CA MET A 124 12.11 1.33 11.87
C MET A 124 11.69 2.44 12.85
N GLY A 125 11.02 2.12 13.95
CA GLY A 125 10.53 3.11 14.92
C GLY A 125 9.23 3.80 14.52
N ILE A 126 8.47 3.25 13.57
CA ILE A 126 7.18 3.77 13.12
C ILE A 126 6.08 2.89 13.70
N THR A 127 5.15 3.47 14.43
CA THR A 127 4.02 2.73 15.00
C THR A 127 3.09 2.25 13.90
N TYR A 128 2.84 0.93 13.86
CA TYR A 128 1.99 0.31 12.86
C TYR A 128 0.60 0.02 13.40
N ILE A 129 -0.43 0.46 12.67
CA ILE A 129 -1.84 0.21 12.95
C ILE A 129 -2.47 -0.48 11.73
N GLY A 130 -3.05 -1.65 11.91
CA GLY A 130 -3.74 -2.36 10.83
C GLY A 130 -3.36 -3.84 10.73
N PRO A 131 -3.79 -4.50 9.64
CA PRO A 131 -4.60 -3.93 8.54
C PRO A 131 -6.06 -3.68 8.95
N ILE A 132 -6.65 -2.59 8.46
CA ILE A 132 -8.06 -2.23 8.69
C ILE A 132 -8.83 -2.13 7.37
N ASP A 133 -10.15 -2.32 7.41
CA ASP A 133 -11.01 -2.16 6.23
C ASP A 133 -11.22 -0.67 5.91
N GLY A 134 -10.64 -0.21 4.79
CA GLY A 134 -10.75 1.17 4.32
C GLY A 134 -12.13 1.58 3.79
N HIS A 135 -13.04 0.63 3.61
CA HIS A 135 -14.42 0.91 3.26
C HIS A 135 -15.33 1.05 4.50
N ASN A 136 -14.80 0.75 5.70
CA ASN A 136 -15.48 1.00 6.97
C ASN A 136 -15.16 2.42 7.47
N VAL A 137 -15.95 3.40 7.02
CA VAL A 137 -15.73 4.82 7.35
C VAL A 137 -15.76 5.09 8.86
N PRO A 138 -16.70 4.53 9.67
CA PRO A 138 -16.66 4.73 11.13
C PRO A 138 -15.35 4.25 11.78
N LEU A 139 -14.84 3.08 11.38
CA LEU A 139 -13.57 2.54 11.86
C LEU A 139 -12.39 3.44 11.46
N MET A 140 -12.40 3.96 10.23
CA MET A 140 -11.37 4.90 9.76
C MET A 140 -11.34 6.17 10.58
N VAL A 141 -12.52 6.75 10.86
CA VAL A 141 -12.65 7.97 11.68
C VAL A 141 -12.12 7.74 13.10
N ASP A 142 -12.53 6.65 13.76
CA ASP A 142 -12.07 6.30 15.11
C ASP A 142 -10.54 6.08 15.13
N THR A 143 -10.01 5.33 14.17
CA THR A 143 -8.56 5.06 14.05
C THR A 143 -7.76 6.36 13.86
N LEU A 144 -8.21 7.25 12.99
CA LEU A 144 -7.54 8.54 12.76
C LEU A 144 -7.60 9.44 13.97
N ASN A 145 -8.73 9.50 14.69
CA ASN A 145 -8.87 10.28 15.90
C ASN A 145 -7.93 9.81 17.02
N ARG A 146 -7.73 8.49 17.15
CA ARG A 146 -6.75 7.93 18.10
C ARG A 146 -5.31 8.19 17.67
N ALA A 147 -5.02 8.03 16.38
CA ALA A 147 -3.69 8.28 15.84
C ALA A 147 -3.24 9.75 16.03
N LYS A 148 -4.17 10.71 15.92
CA LYS A 148 -3.89 12.13 16.16
C LYS A 148 -3.43 12.45 17.58
N GLN A 149 -3.74 11.59 18.55
CA GLN A 149 -3.40 11.79 19.96
C GLN A 149 -2.02 11.23 20.33
N LEU A 150 -1.34 10.58 19.37
CA LEU A 150 -0.03 10.00 19.61
C LEU A 150 1.06 10.94 19.09
N ASP A 151 2.06 11.24 19.94
CA ASP A 151 3.20 12.10 19.60
C ASP A 151 4.32 11.28 18.95
N GLU A 152 3.99 10.53 17.89
CA GLU A 152 4.93 9.65 17.21
C GLU A 152 4.52 9.43 15.75
N PRO A 153 5.48 9.03 14.87
CA PRO A 153 5.16 8.68 13.49
C PRO A 153 4.35 7.38 13.43
N ILE A 154 3.28 7.41 12.64
CA ILE A 154 2.32 6.30 12.54
C ILE A 154 2.10 5.95 11.09
N ILE A 155 2.03 4.64 10.80
CA ILE A 155 1.52 4.11 9.54
C ILE A 155 0.21 3.36 9.81
N ILE A 156 -0.86 3.79 9.14
CA ILE A 156 -2.16 3.12 9.17
C ILE A 156 -2.30 2.32 7.88
N HIS A 157 -2.24 0.99 7.99
CA HIS A 157 -2.40 0.10 6.85
C HIS A 157 -3.88 -0.15 6.58
N VAL A 158 -4.36 0.37 5.46
CA VAL A 158 -5.76 0.37 5.06
C VAL A 158 -5.92 -0.54 3.85
N VAL A 159 -6.73 -1.58 3.98
CA VAL A 159 -7.04 -2.49 2.86
C VAL A 159 -8.28 -2.01 2.14
N THR A 160 -8.15 -1.81 0.83
CA THR A 160 -9.25 -1.37 -0.02
C THR A 160 -9.42 -2.27 -1.23
N LYS A 161 -10.55 -2.12 -1.93
CA LYS A 161 -10.81 -2.76 -3.22
C LYS A 161 -10.88 -1.68 -4.30
N LYS A 162 -9.99 -1.72 -5.28
CA LYS A 162 -9.97 -0.78 -6.41
C LYS A 162 -11.27 -0.90 -7.22
N GLY A 163 -11.91 0.24 -7.49
CA GLY A 163 -13.19 0.27 -8.20
C GLY A 163 -14.43 -0.07 -7.37
N LYS A 164 -14.31 -0.19 -6.04
CA LYS A 164 -15.40 -0.53 -5.12
C LYS A 164 -16.67 0.30 -5.37
N GLY A 165 -17.80 -0.40 -5.49
CA GLY A 165 -19.10 0.21 -5.73
C GLY A 165 -19.51 0.28 -7.21
N TYR A 166 -18.58 0.01 -8.15
CA TYR A 166 -18.87 -0.08 -9.57
C TYR A 166 -18.38 -1.42 -10.14
N ARG A 167 -19.30 -2.35 -10.33
CA ARG A 167 -18.98 -3.74 -10.71
C ARG A 167 -18.04 -3.88 -11.92
N PRO A 168 -18.21 -3.12 -13.03
CA PRO A 168 -17.26 -3.21 -14.15
C PRO A 168 -15.83 -2.83 -13.77
N ALA A 169 -15.65 -1.82 -12.90
CA ALA A 169 -14.33 -1.41 -12.40
C ALA A 169 -13.76 -2.43 -11.40
N GLU A 170 -14.59 -3.04 -10.57
CA GLU A 170 -14.16 -4.10 -9.66
C GLU A 170 -13.66 -5.35 -10.41
N GLN A 171 -14.26 -5.65 -11.56
CA GLN A 171 -13.90 -6.80 -12.41
C GLN A 171 -12.69 -6.53 -13.31
N ASN A 172 -12.47 -5.27 -13.70
CA ASN A 172 -11.33 -4.88 -14.54
C ASN A 172 -10.74 -3.54 -14.08
N PRO A 173 -10.10 -3.51 -12.91
CA PRO A 173 -9.59 -2.27 -12.32
C PRO A 173 -8.49 -1.60 -13.14
N ALA A 174 -7.72 -2.34 -13.92
CA ALA A 174 -6.69 -1.78 -14.81
C ALA A 174 -7.31 -0.92 -15.92
N LYS A 175 -8.39 -1.40 -16.57
CA LYS A 175 -9.12 -0.65 -17.59
C LYS A 175 -9.63 0.69 -17.06
N PHE A 176 -10.10 0.72 -15.80
CA PHE A 176 -10.71 1.91 -15.20
C PHE A 176 -9.73 2.81 -14.46
N HIS A 177 -8.44 2.49 -14.45
CA HIS A 177 -7.42 3.33 -13.81
C HIS A 177 -7.26 4.69 -14.49
N GLY A 178 -7.37 4.73 -15.83
CA GLY A 178 -7.26 5.97 -16.62
C GLY A 178 -8.13 5.88 -17.87
N ILE A 179 -9.43 5.64 -17.69
CA ILE A 179 -10.37 5.46 -18.80
C ILE A 179 -10.89 6.80 -19.32
N SER A 180 -11.03 6.94 -20.66
CA SER A 180 -11.74 8.04 -21.30
C SER A 180 -13.24 8.02 -20.93
N PRO A 181 -14.03 9.09 -21.21
CA PRO A 181 -15.45 9.10 -20.95
C PRO A 181 -16.14 7.83 -21.45
N PHE A 182 -16.91 7.19 -20.57
CA PHE A 182 -17.52 5.88 -20.81
C PHE A 182 -18.98 5.84 -20.36
N SER A 183 -19.73 4.87 -20.87
CA SER A 183 -21.11 4.60 -20.46
C SER A 183 -21.14 3.91 -19.09
N LEU A 184 -21.81 4.51 -18.12
CA LEU A 184 -21.98 3.90 -16.77
C LEU A 184 -22.73 2.57 -16.82
N LYS A 185 -23.62 2.36 -17.82
CA LYS A 185 -24.38 1.12 -17.93
C LYS A 185 -23.53 -0.05 -18.42
N THR A 186 -22.60 0.19 -19.37
CA THR A 186 -21.84 -0.86 -20.04
C THR A 186 -20.36 -0.89 -19.65
N GLY A 187 -19.83 0.21 -19.12
CA GLY A 187 -18.39 0.37 -18.88
C GLY A 187 -17.57 0.54 -20.17
N GLU A 188 -18.23 0.78 -21.32
CA GLU A 188 -17.56 0.96 -22.60
C GLU A 188 -17.30 2.42 -22.91
N VAL A 189 -16.13 2.69 -23.53
CA VAL A 189 -15.70 4.03 -23.93
C VAL A 189 -16.67 4.59 -25.00
N LEU A 190 -17.12 5.84 -24.80
CA LEU A 190 -18.11 6.48 -25.66
C LEU A 190 -17.58 6.82 -27.07
N LYS A 191 -16.30 7.19 -27.16
CA LYS A 191 -15.64 7.49 -28.44
C LYS A 191 -14.43 6.59 -28.60
N LYS A 192 -14.43 5.78 -29.66
CA LYS A 192 -13.24 5.05 -30.12
C LYS A 192 -12.61 5.87 -31.25
N SER A 193 -11.30 6.02 -31.25
CA SER A 193 -10.58 6.59 -32.39
C SER A 193 -10.56 5.58 -33.53
N ASP A 194 -10.82 6.04 -34.74
CA ASP A 194 -10.71 5.22 -35.94
C ASP A 194 -9.23 4.99 -36.34
N ASN A 195 -8.33 5.82 -35.84
CA ASN A 195 -6.90 5.69 -36.06
C ASN A 195 -6.25 4.85 -34.97
N PRO A 196 -5.27 3.98 -35.32
CA PRO A 196 -4.49 3.26 -34.32
C PRO A 196 -3.72 4.23 -33.44
N SER A 197 -3.69 3.95 -32.13
CA SER A 197 -2.88 4.73 -31.20
C SER A 197 -1.38 4.50 -31.45
N ASN A 198 -0.53 5.45 -31.04
CA ASN A 198 0.94 5.30 -31.09
C ASN A 198 1.37 4.01 -30.35
N THR A 199 0.74 3.71 -29.23
CA THR A 199 0.97 2.47 -28.45
C THR A 199 0.67 1.22 -29.28
N ALA A 200 -0.41 1.21 -30.05
CA ALA A 200 -0.76 0.07 -30.91
C ALA A 200 0.26 -0.13 -32.03
N VAL A 201 0.65 0.96 -32.72
CA VAL A 201 1.67 0.94 -33.78
C VAL A 201 3.01 0.47 -33.24
N PHE A 202 3.44 0.99 -32.08
CA PHE A 202 4.66 0.58 -31.40
C PHE A 202 4.62 -0.92 -31.07
N SER A 203 3.55 -1.39 -30.44
CA SER A 203 3.38 -2.80 -30.05
C SER A 203 3.48 -3.75 -31.22
N ASP A 204 2.76 -3.48 -32.32
CA ASP A 204 2.74 -4.33 -33.50
C ASP A 204 4.10 -4.32 -34.22
N THR A 205 4.79 -3.17 -34.27
CA THR A 205 6.13 -3.04 -34.83
C THR A 205 7.15 -3.80 -33.99
N LEU A 206 7.12 -3.65 -32.66
CA LEU A 206 8.03 -4.36 -31.75
C LEU A 206 7.90 -5.89 -31.91
N ILE A 207 6.67 -6.39 -31.97
CA ILE A 207 6.41 -7.82 -32.18
C ILE A 207 6.97 -8.29 -33.53
N LYS A 208 6.79 -7.48 -34.59
CA LYS A 208 7.31 -7.78 -35.92
C LYS A 208 8.84 -7.90 -35.94
N GLU A 209 9.52 -6.96 -35.26
CA GLU A 209 10.99 -6.98 -35.17
C GLU A 209 11.50 -8.11 -34.28
N ALA A 210 10.82 -8.37 -33.15
CA ALA A 210 11.18 -9.45 -32.22
C ALA A 210 11.00 -10.87 -32.82
N LYS A 211 10.17 -11.02 -33.85
CA LYS A 211 10.10 -12.26 -34.65
C LYS A 211 11.36 -12.47 -35.46
N LYS A 212 12.03 -11.41 -35.93
CA LYS A 212 13.24 -11.45 -36.72
C LYS A 212 14.49 -11.59 -35.85
N ASP A 213 14.51 -10.89 -34.70
CA ASP A 213 15.66 -10.90 -33.80
C ASP A 213 15.24 -11.40 -32.41
N LYS A 214 15.78 -12.58 -32.04
CA LYS A 214 15.54 -13.20 -30.73
C LYS A 214 16.19 -12.47 -29.54
N LYS A 215 17.07 -11.51 -29.78
CA LYS A 215 17.74 -10.73 -28.75
C LYS A 215 16.87 -9.59 -28.23
N ILE A 216 15.79 -9.24 -28.93
CA ILE A 216 14.86 -8.20 -28.49
C ILE A 216 14.08 -8.72 -27.29
N VAL A 217 14.18 -7.99 -26.18
CA VAL A 217 13.43 -8.21 -24.93
C VAL A 217 12.62 -6.96 -24.60
N ALA A 218 11.61 -7.10 -23.77
CA ALA A 218 10.79 -5.98 -23.29
C ALA A 218 10.78 -5.93 -21.77
N VAL A 219 11.00 -4.73 -21.22
CA VAL A 219 10.98 -4.44 -19.78
C VAL A 219 9.96 -3.35 -19.52
N THR A 220 9.12 -3.52 -18.51
CA THR A 220 8.16 -2.52 -18.04
C THR A 220 8.13 -2.49 -16.51
N ALA A 221 7.58 -1.41 -15.95
CA ALA A 221 7.34 -1.27 -14.52
C ALA A 221 5.83 -1.08 -14.29
N ALA A 222 5.13 -2.17 -13.98
CA ALA A 222 3.68 -2.25 -13.70
C ALA A 222 2.75 -1.67 -14.78
N MET A 223 3.24 -1.46 -16.03
CA MET A 223 2.46 -0.81 -17.09
C MET A 223 2.44 -1.62 -18.41
N PRO A 224 2.20 -2.93 -18.43
CA PRO A 224 2.25 -3.71 -19.68
C PRO A 224 1.22 -3.23 -20.70
N ASP A 225 0.00 -2.92 -20.29
CA ASP A 225 -1.06 -2.49 -21.21
C ASP A 225 -0.89 -1.04 -21.67
N GLY A 226 -0.52 -0.14 -20.75
CA GLY A 226 -0.30 1.27 -21.07
C GLY A 226 0.83 1.53 -22.05
N THR A 227 1.87 0.70 -22.01
CA THR A 227 3.02 0.72 -22.94
C THR A 227 2.80 -0.08 -24.20
N GLY A 228 1.72 -0.90 -24.29
CA GLY A 228 1.45 -1.82 -25.40
C GLY A 228 2.25 -3.13 -25.32
N LEU A 229 3.01 -3.34 -24.25
CA LEU A 229 3.84 -4.55 -24.07
C LEU A 229 3.04 -5.79 -23.66
N GLY A 230 1.76 -5.65 -23.29
CA GLY A 230 0.88 -6.78 -23.01
C GLY A 230 0.76 -7.76 -24.17
N LYS A 231 0.68 -7.27 -25.42
CA LYS A 231 0.71 -8.13 -26.60
C LYS A 231 2.07 -8.82 -26.77
N PHE A 232 3.18 -8.12 -26.52
CA PHE A 232 4.52 -8.70 -26.56
C PHE A 232 4.68 -9.84 -25.56
N LYS A 233 4.23 -9.65 -24.33
CA LYS A 233 4.18 -10.68 -23.28
C LYS A 233 3.48 -11.96 -23.76
N ASN A 234 2.33 -11.82 -24.45
CA ASN A 234 1.57 -12.97 -24.95
C ASN A 234 2.29 -13.73 -26.07
N HIS A 235 3.11 -13.05 -26.89
CA HIS A 235 3.87 -13.66 -27.96
C HIS A 235 5.23 -14.23 -27.50
N PHE A 236 5.85 -13.58 -26.53
CA PHE A 236 7.23 -13.86 -26.09
C PHE A 236 7.33 -13.79 -24.56
N PRO A 237 6.67 -14.69 -23.81
CA PRO A 237 6.63 -14.63 -22.33
C PRO A 237 8.04 -14.70 -21.71
N ASP A 238 8.95 -15.48 -22.28
CA ASP A 238 10.33 -15.64 -21.78
C ASP A 238 11.24 -14.44 -22.08
N ARG A 239 10.75 -13.45 -22.81
CA ARG A 239 11.48 -12.23 -23.20
C ARG A 239 10.80 -10.97 -22.68
N PHE A 240 9.81 -11.13 -21.80
CA PHE A 240 9.09 -10.04 -21.17
C PHE A 240 9.38 -10.02 -19.68
N PHE A 241 9.72 -8.84 -19.16
CA PHE A 241 10.03 -8.63 -17.75
C PHE A 241 9.20 -7.45 -17.20
N ASP A 242 8.45 -7.70 -16.13
CA ASP A 242 7.77 -6.66 -15.38
C ASP A 242 8.49 -6.53 -14.03
N VAL A 243 9.05 -5.35 -13.77
CA VAL A 243 9.85 -5.09 -12.57
C VAL A 243 9.08 -4.34 -11.48
N GLY A 244 7.77 -4.04 -11.71
CA GLY A 244 6.84 -3.49 -10.73
C GLY A 244 6.84 -1.99 -10.59
#